data_88689cca343fcc1212fe06353cf87823
#
_entry.id   88689cca343fcc1212fe06353cf87823
#
_cell.length_a   1.000
_cell.length_b   1.000
_cell.length_c   1.000
_cell.angle_alpha   90.00
_cell.angle_beta   90.00
_cell.angle_gamma   90.00
#
_symmetry.space_group_name_H-M   'P 1'
#
loop_
_entity.id
_entity.type
_entity.pdbx_description
1 polymer ?
#
loop_
_entity_poly.entity_id
_entity_poly.type
_entity_poly.pdbx_seq_one_letter_code
_entity_poly.pdbx_strand_id
1 'polypeptide(L)'
;MQTYEQINAGFNRQMLGGQQDRVKFLRRILTRLENPDQRFKIIHIAGTNGKGSTGTMLEQGLQNAGYRVGYFSSPALVDEREQIKVNEHLISKEDFVITYQKIIKHLPTDISPDDITVFEWWTLIMLQYFADQKVDWAVVECGLGGQDDATNIINAPFISVITHI
;
A
#
# COMPACT_ATOMS: atom_id res chain seq x y z
N MET A 1 7.40 23.27 3.87
CA MET A 1 6.74 21.94 3.79
C MET A 1 7.29 21.25 2.57
N GLN A 2 7.70 19.97 2.68
CA GLN A 2 8.20 19.22 1.51
C GLN A 2 7.07 18.98 0.50
N THR A 3 7.39 19.03 -0.80
CA THR A 3 6.44 18.69 -1.86
C THR A 3 6.41 17.18 -2.10
N TYR A 4 5.41 16.69 -2.83
CA TYR A 4 5.32 15.29 -3.26
C TYR A 4 6.61 14.83 -3.96
N GLU A 5 7.11 15.64 -4.90
CA GLU A 5 8.32 15.33 -5.66
C GLU A 5 9.55 15.19 -4.77
N GLN A 6 9.70 16.08 -3.80
CA GLN A 6 10.81 16.02 -2.84
C GLN A 6 10.72 14.78 -1.94
N ILE A 7 9.55 14.44 -1.46
CA ILE A 7 9.33 13.26 -0.62
C ILE A 7 9.62 11.98 -1.43
N ASN A 8 8.99 11.84 -2.58
CA ASN A 8 9.14 10.64 -3.41
C ASN A 8 10.58 10.44 -3.92
N ALA A 9 11.27 11.52 -4.27
CA ALA A 9 12.68 11.47 -4.67
C ALA A 9 13.62 11.09 -3.50
N GLY A 10 13.23 11.39 -2.27
CA GLY A 10 13.99 11.08 -1.06
C GLY A 10 13.84 9.63 -0.57
N PHE A 11 12.92 8.84 -1.11
CA PHE A 11 12.73 7.47 -0.66
C PHE A 11 13.94 6.57 -0.97
N ASN A 12 14.28 5.72 0.00
CA ASN A 12 15.33 4.72 -0.15
C ASN A 12 14.95 3.68 -1.22
N ARG A 13 15.65 3.69 -2.33
CA ARG A 13 15.42 2.78 -3.48
C ARG A 13 16.28 1.52 -3.44
N GLN A 14 17.02 1.28 -2.36
CA GLN A 14 17.79 0.05 -2.19
C GLN A 14 16.86 -1.12 -1.90
N MET A 15 17.18 -2.28 -2.49
CA MET A 15 16.57 -3.53 -2.07
C MET A 15 17.29 -3.99 -0.79
N LEU A 16 16.62 -3.94 0.35
CA LEU A 16 17.16 -4.44 1.60
C LEU A 16 17.00 -5.95 1.65
N GLY A 17 18.05 -6.67 1.24
CA GLY A 17 18.07 -8.14 1.28
C GLY A 17 18.34 -8.70 2.66
N GLY A 18 17.45 -9.58 3.15
CA GLY A 18 17.78 -10.75 3.96
C GLY A 18 18.18 -10.62 5.42
N GLN A 19 18.35 -9.45 6.01
CA GLN A 19 18.89 -9.35 7.37
C GLN A 19 17.87 -9.00 8.47
N GLN A 20 16.66 -8.60 8.13
CA GLN A 20 15.62 -8.22 9.09
C GLN A 20 14.26 -8.72 8.60
N ASP A 21 13.44 -9.23 9.51
CA ASP A 21 12.04 -9.53 9.24
C ASP A 21 11.28 -8.21 8.94
N ARG A 22 11.23 -7.86 7.65
CA ARG A 22 10.64 -6.61 7.16
C ARG A 22 9.14 -6.54 7.46
N VAL A 23 8.47 -7.66 7.45
CA VAL A 23 7.04 -7.73 7.78
C VAL A 23 6.83 -7.32 9.23
N LYS A 24 7.60 -7.88 10.17
CA LYS A 24 7.55 -7.44 11.58
C LYS A 24 7.94 -5.99 11.78
N PHE A 25 8.97 -5.53 11.08
CA PHE A 25 9.42 -4.14 11.14
C PHE A 25 8.29 -3.17 10.75
N LEU A 26 7.68 -3.39 9.60
CA LEU A 26 6.58 -2.55 9.10
C LEU A 26 5.31 -2.68 9.96
N ARG A 27 5.07 -3.86 10.53
CA ARG A 27 3.93 -4.10 11.42
C ARG A 27 4.00 -3.23 12.69
N ARG A 28 5.19 -2.95 13.22
CA ARG A 28 5.37 -2.01 14.32
C ARG A 28 4.88 -0.61 13.97
N ILE A 29 5.12 -0.17 12.72
CA ILE A 29 4.65 1.13 12.22
C ILE A 29 3.12 1.13 12.14
N LEU A 30 2.51 0.09 11.53
CA LEU A 30 1.05 -0.02 11.46
C LEU A 30 0.37 0.00 12.82
N THR A 31 0.96 -0.65 13.81
CA THR A 31 0.44 -0.64 15.19
C THR A 31 0.41 0.79 15.75
N ARG A 32 1.43 1.59 15.48
CA ARG A 32 1.48 3.01 15.89
C ARG A 32 0.45 3.87 15.14
N LEU A 33 0.05 3.46 13.95
CA LEU A 33 -1.01 4.08 13.15
C LEU A 33 -2.41 3.52 13.48
N GLU A 34 -2.54 2.75 14.56
CA GLU A 34 -3.79 2.12 14.99
C GLU A 34 -4.35 1.12 13.97
N ASN A 35 -3.46 0.36 13.31
CA ASN A 35 -3.78 -0.70 12.36
C ASN A 35 -4.80 -0.28 11.28
N PRO A 36 -4.44 0.62 10.36
CA PRO A 36 -5.33 1.10 9.32
C PRO A 36 -5.85 -0.02 8.41
N ASP A 37 -5.09 -1.10 8.23
CA ASP A 37 -5.46 -2.29 7.47
C ASP A 37 -6.69 -3.04 8.02
N GLN A 38 -7.12 -2.77 9.24
CA GLN A 38 -8.28 -3.39 9.87
C GLN A 38 -9.58 -2.59 9.71
N ARG A 39 -9.52 -1.42 9.07
CA ARG A 39 -10.66 -0.50 8.95
C ARG A 39 -11.52 -0.74 7.70
N PHE A 40 -11.09 -1.63 6.80
CA PHE A 40 -11.78 -1.98 5.55
C PHE A 40 -11.48 -3.43 5.18
N LYS A 41 -12.29 -3.99 4.27
CA LYS A 41 -12.09 -5.36 3.78
C LYS A 41 -11.02 -5.37 2.70
N ILE A 42 -10.12 -6.34 2.72
CA ILE A 42 -9.00 -6.44 1.78
C ILE A 42 -9.10 -7.73 0.97
N ILE A 43 -8.97 -7.61 -0.35
CA ILE A 43 -8.68 -8.71 -1.27
C ILE A 43 -7.21 -8.59 -1.63
N HIS A 44 -6.40 -9.54 -1.17
CA HIS A 44 -4.95 -9.56 -1.38
C HIS A 44 -4.60 -10.53 -2.50
N ILE A 45 -3.93 -10.05 -3.56
CA ILE A 45 -3.67 -10.79 -4.78
C ILE A 45 -2.16 -11.03 -4.94
N ALA A 46 -1.78 -12.30 -5.02
CA ALA A 46 -0.42 -12.75 -5.34
C ALA A 46 -0.41 -13.54 -6.66
N GLY A 47 0.78 -13.76 -7.21
CA GLY A 47 1.00 -14.52 -8.44
C GLY A 47 1.99 -13.84 -9.37
N THR A 48 2.40 -14.52 -10.43
CA THR A 48 3.33 -13.98 -11.43
C THR A 48 2.57 -13.25 -12.56
N ASN A 49 1.57 -13.91 -13.14
CA ASN A 49 0.77 -13.37 -14.23
C ASN A 49 -0.68 -13.21 -13.82
N GLY A 50 -1.36 -12.19 -14.35
CA GLY A 50 -2.78 -11.98 -14.20
C GLY A 50 -3.22 -11.22 -12.94
N LYS A 51 -2.30 -10.78 -12.07
CA LYS A 51 -2.66 -9.96 -10.90
C LYS A 51 -3.45 -8.71 -11.31
N GLY A 52 -2.89 -7.90 -12.22
CA GLY A 52 -3.51 -6.65 -12.67
C GLY A 52 -4.85 -6.85 -13.33
N SER A 53 -5.00 -7.85 -14.21
CA SER A 53 -6.28 -8.16 -14.85
C SER A 53 -7.32 -8.59 -13.83
N THR A 54 -6.96 -9.47 -12.90
CA THR A 54 -7.84 -9.92 -11.81
C THR A 54 -8.20 -8.75 -10.89
N GLY A 55 -7.22 -7.93 -10.52
CA GLY A 55 -7.41 -6.76 -9.66
C GLY A 55 -8.36 -5.74 -10.28
N THR A 56 -8.18 -5.41 -11.55
CA THR A 56 -9.05 -4.48 -12.27
C THR A 56 -10.50 -5.00 -12.37
N MET A 57 -10.69 -6.29 -12.66
CA MET A 57 -12.02 -6.88 -12.69
C MET A 57 -12.72 -6.85 -11.33
N LEU A 58 -11.98 -7.12 -10.25
CA LEU A 58 -12.50 -7.04 -8.88
C LEU A 58 -12.84 -5.60 -8.49
N GLU A 59 -11.94 -4.65 -8.78
CA GLU A 59 -12.18 -3.22 -8.56
C GLU A 59 -13.48 -2.77 -9.23
N GLN A 60 -13.61 -3.02 -10.53
CA GLN A 60 -14.80 -2.65 -11.32
C GLN A 60 -16.08 -3.33 -10.82
N GLY A 61 -16.01 -4.61 -10.49
CA GLY A 61 -17.16 -5.35 -9.96
C GLY A 61 -17.65 -4.77 -8.63
N LEU A 62 -16.74 -4.45 -7.72
CA LEU A 62 -17.08 -3.85 -6.43
C LEU A 62 -17.62 -2.42 -6.58
N GLN A 63 -17.04 -1.61 -7.46
CA GLN A 63 -17.53 -0.26 -7.75
C GLN A 63 -18.94 -0.30 -8.36
N ASN A 64 -19.19 -1.21 -9.31
CA ASN A 64 -20.52 -1.40 -9.90
C ASN A 64 -21.56 -1.87 -8.87
N ALA A 65 -21.12 -2.55 -7.81
CA ALA A 65 -21.98 -2.91 -6.68
C ALA A 65 -22.19 -1.75 -5.68
N GLY A 66 -21.65 -0.56 -5.94
CA GLY A 66 -21.86 0.65 -5.14
C GLY A 66 -20.87 0.85 -4.01
N TYR A 67 -19.81 0.04 -3.93
CA TYR A 67 -18.79 0.20 -2.88
C TYR A 67 -17.76 1.27 -3.24
N ARG A 68 -17.20 1.91 -2.21
CA ARG A 68 -16.01 2.74 -2.31
C ARG A 68 -14.78 1.84 -2.26
N VAL A 69 -14.02 1.80 -3.36
CA VAL A 69 -12.95 0.81 -3.55
C VAL A 69 -11.59 1.49 -3.67
N GLY A 70 -10.65 1.05 -2.83
CA GLY A 70 -9.24 1.32 -2.99
C GLY A 70 -8.59 0.26 -3.88
N TYR A 71 -7.65 0.66 -4.74
CA TYR A 71 -6.87 -0.25 -5.56
C TYR A 71 -5.38 0.09 -5.47
N PHE A 72 -4.58 -0.91 -5.13
CA PHE A 72 -3.13 -0.84 -5.09
C PHE A 72 -2.52 -1.81 -6.09
N SER A 73 -1.73 -1.29 -7.01
CA SER A 73 -1.03 -2.06 -8.04
C SER A 73 0.36 -1.53 -8.29
N SER A 74 1.27 -2.38 -8.72
CA SER A 74 2.65 -2.01 -9.08
C SER A 74 3.18 -2.89 -10.20
N PRO A 75 4.15 -2.39 -11.01
CA PRO A 75 4.69 -1.03 -10.97
C PRO A 75 3.76 0.00 -11.63
N ALA A 76 3.98 1.29 -11.33
CA ALA A 76 3.39 2.38 -12.10
C ALA A 76 4.00 2.45 -13.50
N LEU A 77 3.24 2.96 -14.48
CA LEU A 77 3.69 3.09 -15.87
C LEU A 77 4.33 4.46 -16.15
N VAL A 78 3.69 5.53 -15.72
CA VAL A 78 4.10 6.92 -15.99
C VAL A 78 4.22 7.72 -14.69
N ASP A 79 3.20 7.69 -13.85
CA ASP A 79 3.14 8.44 -12.60
C ASP A 79 3.07 7.45 -11.42
N GLU A 80 4.02 7.56 -10.49
CA GLU A 80 4.08 6.68 -9.31
C GLU A 80 2.76 6.64 -8.53
N ARG A 81 1.94 7.68 -8.59
CA ARG A 81 0.62 7.75 -7.96
C ARG A 81 -0.42 6.79 -8.56
N GLU A 82 -0.14 6.27 -9.76
CA GLU A 82 -0.97 5.22 -10.38
C GLU A 82 -1.09 3.98 -9.49
N GLN A 83 -0.12 3.78 -8.59
CA GLN A 83 -0.13 2.68 -7.63
C GLN A 83 -1.29 2.76 -6.62
N ILE A 84 -1.81 3.96 -6.33
CA ILE A 84 -2.86 4.16 -5.33
C ILE A 84 -4.05 4.88 -5.94
N LYS A 85 -5.18 4.20 -6.02
CA LYS A 85 -6.44 4.74 -6.53
C LYS A 85 -7.58 4.52 -5.53
N VAL A 86 -8.54 5.44 -5.53
CA VAL A 86 -9.85 5.27 -4.88
C VAL A 86 -10.92 5.60 -5.91
N ASN A 87 -11.79 4.63 -6.23
CA ASN A 87 -12.78 4.75 -7.29
C ASN A 87 -12.18 5.35 -8.57
N GLU A 88 -11.10 4.74 -9.07
CA GLU A 88 -10.36 5.12 -10.28
C GLU A 88 -9.59 6.45 -10.23
N HIS A 89 -9.73 7.24 -9.17
CA HIS A 89 -8.99 8.49 -9.01
C HIS A 89 -7.67 8.23 -8.29
N LEU A 90 -6.57 8.68 -8.90
CA LEU A 90 -5.24 8.62 -8.30
C LEU A 90 -5.22 9.42 -7.00
N ILE A 91 -4.43 8.95 -6.04
CA ILE A 91 -4.11 9.79 -4.88
C ILE A 91 -3.56 11.15 -5.35
N SER A 92 -4.10 12.24 -4.80
CA SER A 92 -3.57 13.57 -5.11
C SER A 92 -2.18 13.77 -4.49
N LYS A 93 -1.37 14.67 -5.06
CA LYS A 93 -0.08 15.03 -4.47
C LYS A 93 -0.24 15.58 -3.06
N GLU A 94 -1.31 16.32 -2.82
CA GLU A 94 -1.64 16.88 -1.52
C GLU A 94 -1.98 15.79 -0.50
N ASP A 95 -2.89 14.87 -0.84
CA ASP A 95 -3.25 13.76 0.04
C ASP A 95 -2.05 12.85 0.33
N PHE A 96 -1.18 12.63 -0.66
CA PHE A 96 0.06 11.89 -0.46
C PHE A 96 0.95 12.56 0.60
N VAL A 97 1.17 13.86 0.50
CA VAL A 97 1.98 14.63 1.46
C VAL A 97 1.35 14.59 2.86
N ILE A 98 0.04 14.80 2.95
CA ILE A 98 -0.69 14.76 4.23
C ILE A 98 -0.55 13.37 4.87
N THR A 99 -0.76 12.31 4.09
CA THR A 99 -0.66 10.92 4.57
C THR A 99 0.76 10.58 5.01
N TYR A 100 1.76 10.94 4.21
CA TYR A 100 3.17 10.78 4.57
C TYR A 100 3.51 11.46 5.90
N GLN A 101 3.13 12.72 6.06
CA GLN A 101 3.40 13.47 7.29
C GLN A 101 2.69 12.86 8.51
N LYS A 102 1.49 12.34 8.32
CA LYS A 102 0.78 11.61 9.37
C LYS A 102 1.56 10.38 9.81
N ILE A 103 2.09 9.59 8.87
CA ILE A 103 2.91 8.42 9.17
C ILE A 103 4.19 8.84 9.90
N ILE A 104 4.91 9.86 9.41
CA ILE A 104 6.14 10.38 10.05
C ILE A 104 5.91 10.72 11.52
N LYS A 105 4.79 11.37 11.85
CA LYS A 105 4.47 11.75 13.23
C LYS A 105 4.24 10.56 14.17
N HIS A 106 3.94 9.40 13.61
CA HIS A 106 3.63 8.18 14.38
C HIS A 106 4.73 7.12 14.26
N LEU A 107 5.84 7.40 13.57
CA LEU A 107 6.96 6.46 13.51
C LEU A 107 7.46 6.14 14.94
N PRO A 108 7.80 4.88 15.23
CA PRO A 108 8.55 4.53 16.41
C PRO A 108 9.85 5.35 16.50
N THR A 109 10.26 5.78 17.68
CA THR A 109 11.41 6.67 17.89
C THR A 109 12.75 6.06 17.47
N ASP A 110 12.81 4.74 17.35
CA ASP A 110 13.97 3.96 16.90
C ASP A 110 13.96 3.65 15.40
N ILE A 111 13.00 4.19 14.63
CA ILE A 111 12.89 4.00 13.18
C ILE A 111 13.08 5.35 12.48
N SER A 112 14.09 5.41 11.61
CA SER A 112 14.28 6.54 10.71
C SER A 112 13.45 6.38 9.43
N PRO A 113 12.96 7.46 8.83
CA PRO A 113 12.37 7.40 7.49
C PRO A 113 13.27 6.73 6.43
N ASP A 114 14.59 6.86 6.58
CA ASP A 114 15.58 6.27 5.67
C ASP A 114 15.70 4.74 5.81
N ASP A 115 15.20 4.17 6.92
CA ASP A 115 15.14 2.72 7.13
C ASP A 115 14.02 2.04 6.31
N ILE A 116 13.13 2.82 5.70
CA ILE A 116 11.94 2.36 4.97
C ILE A 116 12.20 2.49 3.48
N THR A 117 12.06 1.39 2.74
CA THR A 117 12.25 1.39 1.28
C THR A 117 11.10 2.07 0.54
N VAL A 118 11.32 2.43 -0.73
CA VAL A 118 10.30 3.08 -1.56
C VAL A 118 9.00 2.28 -1.62
N PHE A 119 9.05 0.95 -1.85
CA PHE A 119 7.85 0.13 -1.94
C PHE A 119 7.13 -0.02 -0.60
N GLU A 120 7.89 -0.08 0.50
CA GLU A 120 7.33 -0.09 1.85
C GLU A 120 6.62 1.23 2.17
N TRP A 121 7.18 2.38 1.77
CA TRP A 121 6.53 3.67 1.89
C TRP A 121 5.19 3.71 1.13
N TRP A 122 5.18 3.27 -0.13
CA TRP A 122 3.96 3.22 -0.92
C TRP A 122 2.90 2.31 -0.28
N THR A 123 3.33 1.18 0.30
CA THR A 123 2.43 0.26 1.02
C THR A 123 1.83 0.91 2.28
N LEU A 124 2.65 1.58 3.10
CA LEU A 124 2.19 2.27 4.30
C LEU A 124 1.24 3.43 3.96
N ILE A 125 1.60 4.23 2.95
CA ILE A 125 0.78 5.34 2.48
C ILE A 125 -0.56 4.81 1.95
N MET A 126 -0.56 3.76 1.17
CA MET A 126 -1.77 3.12 0.66
C MET A 126 -2.72 2.72 1.79
N LEU A 127 -2.25 1.97 2.78
CA LEU A 127 -3.09 1.50 3.88
C LEU A 127 -3.66 2.66 4.70
N GLN A 128 -2.83 3.66 5.00
CA GLN A 128 -3.28 4.83 5.75
C GLN A 128 -4.26 5.68 4.95
N TYR A 129 -3.99 5.91 3.66
CA TYR A 129 -4.85 6.70 2.79
C TYR A 129 -6.22 6.03 2.59
N PHE A 130 -6.26 4.72 2.36
CA PHE A 130 -7.52 3.99 2.22
C PHE A 130 -8.38 4.07 3.48
N ALA A 131 -7.76 3.98 4.66
CA ALA A 131 -8.46 4.15 5.94
C ALA A 131 -9.02 5.58 6.09
N ASP A 132 -8.24 6.60 5.75
CA ASP A 132 -8.66 8.00 5.82
C ASP A 132 -9.77 8.32 4.80
N GLN A 133 -9.72 7.69 3.62
CA GLN A 133 -10.76 7.78 2.58
C GLN A 133 -11.99 6.94 2.88
N LYS A 134 -11.99 6.16 3.98
CA LYS A 134 -13.11 5.29 4.40
C LYS A 134 -13.57 4.36 3.27
N VAL A 135 -12.63 3.70 2.59
CA VAL A 135 -12.98 2.72 1.58
C VAL A 135 -13.71 1.53 2.24
N ASP A 136 -14.65 0.92 1.52
CA ASP A 136 -15.33 -0.29 1.96
C ASP A 136 -14.46 -1.52 1.70
N TRP A 137 -13.82 -1.51 0.54
CA TRP A 137 -12.96 -2.58 0.06
C TRP A 137 -11.65 -2.02 -0.48
N ALA A 138 -10.58 -2.78 -0.32
CA ALA A 138 -9.33 -2.56 -1.02
C ALA A 138 -8.93 -3.82 -1.78
N VAL A 139 -8.55 -3.65 -3.04
CA VAL A 139 -7.89 -4.66 -3.85
C VAL A 139 -6.40 -4.35 -3.84
N VAL A 140 -5.58 -5.24 -3.30
CA VAL A 140 -4.15 -5.02 -3.07
C VAL A 140 -3.33 -6.10 -3.77
N GLU A 141 -2.51 -5.69 -4.73
CA GLU A 141 -1.57 -6.57 -5.41
C GLU A 141 -0.24 -6.65 -4.65
N CYS A 142 0.30 -7.87 -4.49
CA CYS A 142 1.69 -8.06 -4.06
C CYS A 142 2.65 -7.46 -5.11
N GLY A 143 3.71 -6.84 -4.64
CA GLY A 143 4.77 -6.35 -5.52
C GLY A 143 5.61 -7.49 -6.08
N LEU A 144 6.16 -8.34 -5.20
CA LEU A 144 7.03 -9.45 -5.59
C LEU A 144 6.90 -10.62 -4.61
N GLY A 145 6.65 -11.81 -5.15
CA GLY A 145 6.55 -13.03 -4.34
C GLY A 145 5.27 -13.04 -3.49
N GLY A 146 5.40 -12.96 -2.19
CA GLY A 146 4.27 -12.98 -1.25
C GLY A 146 4.72 -12.90 0.20
N GLN A 147 5.40 -13.93 0.71
CA GLN A 147 5.72 -14.06 2.14
C GLN A 147 6.52 -12.87 2.69
N ASP A 148 7.51 -12.39 1.94
CA ASP A 148 8.40 -11.30 2.34
C ASP A 148 8.03 -9.96 1.67
N ASP A 149 6.92 -9.93 0.93
CA ASP A 149 6.43 -8.72 0.29
C ASP A 149 5.92 -7.72 1.33
N ALA A 150 6.14 -6.41 1.09
CA ALA A 150 5.69 -5.38 2.00
C ALA A 150 4.17 -5.42 2.24
N THR A 151 3.38 -5.84 1.25
CA THR A 151 1.92 -5.96 1.40
C THR A 151 1.50 -7.11 2.33
N ASN A 152 2.40 -8.06 2.64
CA ASN A 152 2.13 -9.14 3.60
C ASN A 152 2.08 -8.68 5.07
N ILE A 153 2.26 -7.39 5.31
CA ILE A 153 1.97 -6.76 6.60
C ILE A 153 0.47 -6.73 6.91
N ILE A 154 -0.39 -6.91 5.93
CA ILE A 154 -1.85 -7.06 6.10
C ILE A 154 -2.12 -8.32 6.91
N ASN A 155 -2.69 -8.15 8.11
CA ASN A 155 -2.75 -9.24 9.09
C ASN A 155 -3.82 -10.28 8.77
N ALA A 156 -4.95 -9.85 8.26
CA ALA A 156 -6.08 -10.73 7.97
C ALA A 156 -6.84 -10.21 6.75
N PRO A 157 -6.38 -10.47 5.53
CA PRO A 157 -7.15 -10.14 4.35
C PRO A 157 -8.48 -10.90 4.40
N PHE A 158 -9.55 -10.26 3.92
CA PHE A 158 -10.85 -10.90 3.82
C PHE A 158 -10.84 -12.06 2.81
N ILE A 159 -10.10 -11.87 1.72
CA ILE A 159 -9.86 -12.88 0.68
C ILE A 159 -8.39 -12.81 0.26
N SER A 160 -7.74 -13.96 0.11
CA SER A 160 -6.46 -14.09 -0.58
C SER A 160 -6.68 -14.79 -1.92
N VAL A 161 -6.12 -14.22 -2.98
CA VAL A 161 -6.20 -14.74 -4.35
C VAL A 161 -4.80 -15.06 -4.83
N ILE A 162 -4.60 -16.25 -5.37
CA ILE A 162 -3.37 -16.62 -6.08
C ILE A 162 -3.74 -16.80 -7.54
N THR A 163 -3.15 -15.98 -8.41
CA THR A 163 -3.26 -16.10 -9.85
C THR A 163 -2.27 -17.13 -10.39
N HIS A 164 -1.99 -17.12 -11.68
CA HIS A 164 -1.02 -18.05 -12.27
C HIS A 164 0.40 -17.77 -11.76
N ILE A 165 1.09 -18.82 -11.35
CA ILE A 165 2.51 -18.83 -10.93
C ILE A 165 3.38 -19.42 -12.04
#